data_0d75b80ae635def5537f4d83e92b90d8
#
_entry.id   0d75b80ae635def5537f4d83e92b90d8
#
_cell.length_a   1.000
_cell.length_b   1.000
_cell.length_c   1.000
_cell.angle_alpha   90.00
_cell.angle_beta   90.00
_cell.angle_gamma   90.00
#
_symmetry.space_group_name_H-M   'P 1'
#
loop_
_entity.id
_entity.type
_entity.pdbx_description
1 polymer ?
#
loop_
_entity_poly.entity_id
_entity_poly.type
_entity_poly.pdbx_seq_one_letter_code
_entity_poly.pdbx_strand_id
1 'polypeptide(L)'
;MQVAPPTRDQAAPAAPAPGTSSGTRPFARFEWALAMRYLRARRSRYLPSVIAAISFISIMVAVATLIVVQSVMNGFHIELMNKIIGVNGHMFLQSIGTNVKNYDALTKTLSQVKGITHIFPVVEGAAGVSSRYKQGGALVRGVLEKDIKILPGIGKSVIAGTLDGFDKSGGVAIGKEMAAQHRIQVGDEITVLTARGEATPFGMTPRIRSYPVVAIFHIGVSNFDEVFVYMPLAEAQSFFNMDETVSLLEAFTSNPADMNGMRAWLAAALPEPMMVVDWQQRNKSFFDALQVERTVMFLILTLIIIVATLSIISGLTMLVKDKGRAIAILRTMGATSGAILRVFLLTGTLIGVLATIAGVLLGLTVAHNLEPIRQTLNAAFNLNLFDSKHYFLSRLPSVVQFRDVARVCTLAIVLSVLATIYPSWRAARLDPVDALRYE
;
A
#
# COMPACT_ATOMS: atom_id res chain seq x y z
N MET A 1 32.07 -94.12 54.55
CA MET A 1 32.18 -92.68 54.73
C MET A 1 31.88 -92.05 53.40
N GLN A 2 30.57 -91.66 53.18
CA GLN A 2 30.08 -91.08 51.98
C GLN A 2 30.01 -89.55 52.17
N VAL A 3 30.71 -88.77 51.37
CA VAL A 3 30.68 -87.30 51.36
C VAL A 3 29.56 -86.86 50.46
N ALA A 4 28.59 -86.12 50.98
CA ALA A 4 27.46 -85.50 50.25
C ALA A 4 27.97 -84.38 49.37
N PRO A 5 27.35 -84.16 48.16
CA PRO A 5 27.72 -83.04 47.26
C PRO A 5 27.12 -81.71 47.75
N PRO A 6 27.75 -80.52 47.40
CA PRO A 6 27.30 -79.20 47.85
C PRO A 6 26.02 -78.79 47.14
N THR A 7 25.17 -78.12 47.87
CA THR A 7 23.92 -77.51 47.48
C THR A 7 24.12 -76.35 46.52
N ARG A 8 23.28 -76.34 45.50
CA ARG A 8 23.18 -75.35 44.40
C ARG A 8 23.01 -73.91 44.90
N ASP A 9 23.78 -73.05 44.30
CA ASP A 9 23.71 -71.61 44.38
C ASP A 9 22.28 -71.02 44.39
N GLN A 10 22.04 -70.13 45.31
CA GLN A 10 20.99 -69.14 45.24
C GLN A 10 21.41 -68.07 44.23
N ALA A 11 20.76 -68.10 43.05
CA ALA A 11 20.89 -67.06 42.06
C ALA A 11 20.48 -65.71 42.66
N ALA A 12 21.39 -64.75 42.66
CA ALA A 12 21.11 -63.37 43.03
C ALA A 12 19.97 -62.81 42.14
N PRO A 13 19.02 -62.00 42.70
CA PRO A 13 17.94 -61.42 41.89
C PRO A 13 18.54 -60.56 40.77
N ALA A 14 18.12 -60.85 39.52
CA ALA A 14 18.50 -60.08 38.35
C ALA A 14 18.24 -58.61 38.55
N ALA A 15 19.25 -57.78 38.31
CA ALA A 15 19.10 -56.32 38.33
C ALA A 15 17.95 -55.90 37.40
N PRO A 16 17.04 -55.00 37.82
CA PRO A 16 15.96 -54.53 36.97
C PRO A 16 16.51 -53.97 35.68
N ALA A 17 15.97 -54.42 34.54
CA ALA A 17 16.27 -53.90 33.22
C ALA A 17 16.16 -52.35 33.24
N PRO A 18 17.06 -51.61 32.53
CA PRO A 18 16.97 -50.16 32.48
C PRO A 18 15.59 -49.77 31.94
N GLY A 19 14.78 -49.22 32.85
CA GLY A 19 13.41 -48.80 32.49
C GLY A 19 13.47 -47.90 31.28
N THR A 20 12.71 -48.24 30.26
CA THR A 20 12.37 -47.35 29.15
C THR A 20 11.97 -46.05 29.75
N SER A 21 12.81 -44.99 29.54
CA SER A 21 12.53 -43.63 29.98
C SER A 21 11.17 -43.24 29.39
N SER A 22 10.14 -43.27 30.19
CA SER A 22 8.84 -42.72 29.82
C SER A 22 9.03 -41.21 29.61
N GLY A 23 9.42 -40.87 28.38
CA GLY A 23 9.56 -39.45 27.98
C GLY A 23 8.26 -38.75 28.31
N THR A 24 8.34 -37.71 29.11
CA THR A 24 7.21 -36.84 29.42
C THR A 24 6.51 -36.50 28.11
N ARG A 25 5.18 -36.58 28.08
CA ARG A 25 4.37 -36.26 26.90
C ARG A 25 4.80 -34.86 26.39
N PRO A 26 5.04 -34.68 25.07
CA PRO A 26 5.38 -33.39 24.50
C PRO A 26 4.35 -32.34 24.88
N PHE A 27 4.79 -31.11 25.20
CA PHE A 27 3.94 -29.98 25.60
C PHE A 27 3.13 -30.24 26.88
N ALA A 28 3.67 -31.00 27.83
CA ALA A 28 3.04 -31.26 29.13
C ALA A 28 2.83 -29.94 29.92
N ARG A 29 1.85 -29.97 30.84
CA ARG A 29 1.49 -28.78 31.67
C ARG A 29 2.67 -28.12 32.39
N PHE A 30 3.68 -28.92 32.79
CA PHE A 30 4.86 -28.37 33.44
C PHE A 30 5.74 -27.54 32.52
N GLU A 31 5.83 -27.90 31.21
CA GLU A 31 6.61 -27.13 30.21
C GLU A 31 6.01 -25.73 30.02
N TRP A 32 4.67 -25.63 29.95
CA TRP A 32 3.94 -24.37 29.89
C TRP A 32 4.10 -23.55 31.18
N ALA A 33 3.94 -24.19 32.35
CA ALA A 33 4.11 -23.53 33.62
C ALA A 33 5.52 -22.97 33.79
N LEU A 34 6.54 -23.70 33.32
CA LEU A 34 7.93 -23.27 33.37
C LEU A 34 8.21 -22.12 32.41
N ALA A 35 7.69 -22.18 31.17
CA ALA A 35 7.81 -21.12 30.18
C ALA A 35 7.16 -19.81 30.70
N MET A 36 5.95 -19.88 31.24
CA MET A 36 5.28 -18.74 31.85
C MET A 36 6.03 -18.18 33.07
N ARG A 37 6.66 -19.03 33.87
CA ARG A 37 7.47 -18.60 35.02
C ARG A 37 8.74 -17.90 34.59
N TYR A 38 9.34 -18.28 33.45
CA TYR A 38 10.51 -17.60 32.91
C TYR A 38 10.17 -16.22 32.34
N LEU A 39 8.95 -16.02 31.86
CA LEU A 39 8.46 -14.71 31.41
C LEU A 39 8.11 -13.78 32.59
N ARG A 40 7.66 -14.34 33.74
CA ARG A 40 7.26 -13.56 34.90
C ARG A 40 8.46 -13.11 35.70
N ALA A 41 8.84 -11.84 35.58
CA ALA A 41 9.97 -11.25 36.32
C ALA A 41 9.81 -11.44 37.83
N ARG A 42 10.80 -12.04 38.47
CA ARG A 42 10.89 -12.04 39.94
C ARG A 42 11.93 -10.99 40.36
N ARG A 43 11.60 -10.19 41.35
CA ARG A 43 12.21 -8.95 41.87
C ARG A 43 13.72 -9.01 42.20
N SER A 44 14.40 -10.15 42.02
CA SER A 44 15.76 -10.39 42.51
C SER A 44 16.91 -10.29 41.46
N ARG A 45 16.65 -10.27 40.16
CA ARG A 45 17.70 -10.09 39.14
C ARG A 45 17.14 -9.32 37.93
N TYR A 46 17.50 -8.04 37.82
CA TYR A 46 16.95 -7.11 36.81
C TYR A 46 17.36 -7.44 35.35
N LEU A 47 18.59 -7.94 35.13
CA LEU A 47 19.18 -8.08 33.80
C LEU A 47 18.44 -9.02 32.83
N PRO A 48 18.02 -10.24 33.18
CA PRO A 48 17.32 -11.12 32.22
C PRO A 48 15.95 -10.60 31.82
N SER A 49 15.29 -9.92 32.74
CA SER A 49 13.97 -9.31 32.50
C SER A 49 14.07 -8.12 31.56
N VAL A 50 15.11 -7.31 31.65
CA VAL A 50 15.35 -6.14 30.78
C VAL A 50 15.59 -6.61 29.34
N ILE A 51 16.38 -7.65 29.10
CA ILE A 51 16.68 -8.15 27.75
C ILE A 51 15.43 -8.75 27.11
N ALA A 52 14.65 -9.52 27.86
CA ALA A 52 13.35 -10.01 27.36
C ALA A 52 12.39 -8.87 27.03
N ALA A 53 12.36 -7.81 27.85
CA ALA A 53 11.58 -6.61 27.60
C ALA A 53 12.07 -5.86 26.34
N ILE A 54 13.37 -5.73 26.13
CA ILE A 54 13.92 -5.13 24.91
C ILE A 54 13.52 -5.94 23.69
N SER A 55 13.62 -7.27 23.72
CA SER A 55 13.18 -8.12 22.60
C SER A 55 11.67 -7.96 22.34
N PHE A 56 10.85 -7.92 23.37
CA PHE A 56 9.41 -7.69 23.28
C PHE A 56 9.10 -6.32 22.66
N ILE A 57 9.74 -5.25 23.14
CA ILE A 57 9.54 -3.88 22.61
C ILE A 57 10.02 -3.78 21.17
N SER A 58 11.14 -4.38 20.81
CA SER A 58 11.68 -4.36 19.44
C SER A 58 10.69 -4.96 18.44
N ILE A 59 10.10 -6.12 18.76
CA ILE A 59 9.10 -6.77 17.89
C ILE A 59 7.80 -5.96 17.87
N MET A 60 7.34 -5.50 19.02
CA MET A 60 6.13 -4.68 19.13
C MET A 60 6.24 -3.42 18.26
N VAL A 61 7.36 -2.70 18.35
CA VAL A 61 7.59 -1.48 17.56
C VAL A 61 7.72 -1.83 16.08
N ALA A 62 8.44 -2.90 15.72
CA ALA A 62 8.59 -3.34 14.32
C ALA A 62 7.23 -3.67 13.69
N VAL A 63 6.38 -4.45 14.38
CA VAL A 63 5.04 -4.80 13.91
C VAL A 63 4.14 -3.58 13.81
N ALA A 64 4.17 -2.69 14.82
CA ALA A 64 3.40 -1.45 14.79
C ALA A 64 3.81 -0.55 13.62
N THR A 65 5.11 -0.33 13.41
CA THR A 65 5.64 0.46 12.29
C THR A 65 5.19 -0.11 10.95
N LEU A 66 5.25 -1.44 10.78
CA LEU A 66 4.78 -2.11 9.58
C LEU A 66 3.32 -1.83 9.28
N ILE A 67 2.46 -1.98 10.29
CA ILE A 67 1.02 -1.75 10.13
C ILE A 67 0.74 -0.29 9.77
N VAL A 68 1.41 0.65 10.43
CA VAL A 68 1.24 2.09 10.16
C VAL A 68 1.69 2.42 8.74
N VAL A 69 2.91 2.03 8.35
CA VAL A 69 3.45 2.31 7.01
C VAL A 69 2.57 1.69 5.92
N GLN A 70 2.17 0.43 6.08
CA GLN A 70 1.30 -0.24 5.12
C GLN A 70 -0.08 0.42 5.01
N SER A 71 -0.64 0.87 6.13
CA SER A 71 -1.93 1.58 6.15
C SER A 71 -1.87 2.93 5.46
N VAL A 72 -0.78 3.67 5.64
CA VAL A 72 -0.54 4.95 4.95
C VAL A 72 -0.39 4.72 3.44
N MET A 73 0.40 3.72 3.04
CA MET A 73 0.59 3.40 1.62
C MET A 73 -0.71 2.97 0.94
N ASN A 74 -1.50 2.12 1.61
CA ASN A 74 -2.82 1.74 1.09
C ASN A 74 -3.75 2.95 0.95
N GLY A 75 -3.78 3.83 1.96
CA GLY A 75 -4.56 5.06 1.92
C GLY A 75 -4.12 5.99 0.79
N PHE A 76 -2.83 6.18 0.63
CA PHE A 76 -2.25 6.98 -0.45
C PHE A 76 -2.60 6.43 -1.84
N HIS A 77 -2.44 5.12 -2.06
CA HIS A 77 -2.79 4.47 -3.32
C HIS A 77 -4.28 4.61 -3.65
N ILE A 78 -5.17 4.39 -2.67
CA ILE A 78 -6.62 4.50 -2.88
C ILE A 78 -7.00 5.95 -3.21
N GLU A 79 -6.46 6.91 -2.49
CA GLU A 79 -6.79 8.33 -2.70
C GLU A 79 -6.28 8.82 -4.06
N LEU A 80 -5.04 8.48 -4.44
CA LEU A 80 -4.51 8.79 -5.77
C LEU A 80 -5.34 8.13 -6.87
N MET A 81 -5.67 6.86 -6.70
CA MET A 81 -6.50 6.13 -7.66
C MET A 81 -7.86 6.81 -7.83
N ASN A 82 -8.53 7.16 -6.75
CA ASN A 82 -9.83 7.84 -6.78
C ASN A 82 -9.74 9.19 -7.50
N LYS A 83 -8.65 9.94 -7.31
CA LYS A 83 -8.44 11.22 -7.99
C LYS A 83 -8.16 11.05 -9.48
N ILE A 84 -7.35 10.06 -9.87
CA ILE A 84 -7.06 9.78 -11.29
C ILE A 84 -8.33 9.31 -12.01
N ILE A 85 -9.09 8.40 -11.39
CA ILE A 85 -10.35 7.87 -11.93
C ILE A 85 -11.45 8.94 -11.93
N GLY A 86 -11.46 9.84 -10.95
CA GLY A 86 -12.48 10.88 -10.82
C GLY A 86 -12.40 11.98 -11.88
N VAL A 87 -11.25 12.14 -12.55
CA VAL A 87 -11.02 13.20 -13.56
C VAL A 87 -11.10 12.66 -14.98
N ASN A 88 -10.66 11.43 -15.17
CA ASN A 88 -10.64 10.77 -16.47
C ASN A 88 -11.63 9.61 -16.47
N GLY A 89 -12.18 9.31 -17.63
CA GLY A 89 -12.98 8.10 -17.84
C GLY A 89 -12.20 6.83 -17.52
N HIS A 90 -12.96 5.78 -17.31
CA HIS A 90 -12.39 4.47 -16.98
C HIS A 90 -11.90 3.74 -18.22
N MET A 91 -12.48 4.06 -19.40
CA MET A 91 -12.10 3.47 -20.68
C MET A 91 -12.11 4.54 -21.77
N PHE A 92 -11.19 4.39 -22.71
CA PHE A 92 -10.96 5.27 -23.84
C PHE A 92 -11.03 4.46 -25.12
N LEU A 93 -11.95 4.82 -25.99
CA LEU A 93 -12.16 4.17 -27.29
C LEU A 93 -11.62 5.10 -28.38
N GLN A 94 -10.61 4.64 -29.10
CA GLN A 94 -9.94 5.39 -30.15
C GLN A 94 -10.01 4.61 -31.46
N SER A 95 -10.21 5.32 -32.59
CA SER A 95 -10.06 4.70 -33.90
C SER A 95 -8.59 4.44 -34.23
N ILE A 96 -8.32 3.38 -34.97
CA ILE A 96 -6.95 3.00 -35.33
C ILE A 96 -6.49 3.86 -36.51
N GLY A 97 -5.54 4.77 -36.25
CA GLY A 97 -4.91 5.60 -37.28
C GLY A 97 -5.73 6.80 -37.79
N THR A 98 -6.95 6.99 -37.32
CA THR A 98 -7.86 8.10 -37.71
C THR A 98 -8.64 8.61 -36.52
N ASN A 99 -9.32 9.77 -36.68
CA ASN A 99 -10.25 10.25 -35.69
C ASN A 99 -11.57 9.45 -35.73
N VAL A 100 -12.28 9.44 -34.60
CA VAL A 100 -13.59 8.76 -34.50
C VAL A 100 -14.65 9.54 -35.26
N LYS A 101 -15.25 8.91 -36.25
CA LYS A 101 -16.38 9.43 -37.03
C LYS A 101 -17.70 8.92 -36.44
N ASN A 102 -18.81 9.56 -36.80
CA ASN A 102 -20.16 9.15 -36.37
C ASN A 102 -20.25 8.91 -34.84
N TYR A 103 -19.53 9.70 -34.07
CA TYR A 103 -19.41 9.51 -32.61
C TYR A 103 -20.75 9.60 -31.88
N ASP A 104 -21.74 10.33 -32.39
CA ASP A 104 -23.10 10.41 -31.81
C ASP A 104 -23.82 9.06 -31.86
N ALA A 105 -23.77 8.36 -33.01
CA ALA A 105 -24.38 7.05 -33.16
C ALA A 105 -23.64 6.00 -32.27
N LEU A 106 -22.32 6.05 -32.25
CA LEU A 106 -21.49 5.19 -31.40
C LEU A 106 -21.78 5.42 -29.92
N THR A 107 -21.86 6.67 -29.49
CA THR A 107 -22.19 7.02 -28.10
C THR A 107 -23.56 6.46 -27.69
N LYS A 108 -24.58 6.58 -28.55
CA LYS A 108 -25.92 6.02 -28.29
C LYS A 108 -25.91 4.50 -28.19
N THR A 109 -25.22 3.81 -29.10
CA THR A 109 -25.10 2.35 -29.10
C THR A 109 -24.37 1.86 -27.86
N LEU A 110 -23.23 2.45 -27.55
CA LEU A 110 -22.39 2.02 -26.44
C LEU A 110 -22.95 2.40 -25.06
N SER A 111 -23.80 3.45 -24.96
CA SER A 111 -24.51 3.79 -23.73
C SER A 111 -25.48 2.71 -23.25
N GLN A 112 -25.91 1.82 -24.16
CA GLN A 112 -26.80 0.68 -23.84
C GLN A 112 -26.03 -0.54 -23.31
N VAL A 113 -24.70 -0.55 -23.38
CA VAL A 113 -23.88 -1.67 -22.89
C VAL A 113 -23.98 -1.75 -21.38
N LYS A 114 -24.32 -2.92 -20.86
CA LYS A 114 -24.47 -3.16 -19.42
C LYS A 114 -23.15 -2.86 -18.69
N GLY A 115 -23.24 -2.00 -17.68
CA GLY A 115 -22.06 -1.61 -16.85
C GLY A 115 -21.44 -0.29 -17.27
N ILE A 116 -21.78 0.31 -18.42
CA ILE A 116 -21.45 1.69 -18.74
C ILE A 116 -22.44 2.61 -18.04
N THR A 117 -21.94 3.56 -17.28
CA THR A 117 -22.75 4.57 -16.60
C THR A 117 -22.85 5.85 -17.40
N HIS A 118 -21.79 6.19 -18.11
CA HIS A 118 -21.75 7.38 -18.96
C HIS A 118 -20.69 7.21 -20.06
N ILE A 119 -20.98 7.74 -21.26
CA ILE A 119 -20.02 7.76 -22.37
C ILE A 119 -20.26 9.04 -23.19
N PHE A 120 -19.18 9.70 -23.55
CA PHE A 120 -19.25 10.96 -24.29
C PHE A 120 -18.02 11.16 -25.20
N PRO A 121 -18.17 11.96 -26.27
CA PRO A 121 -17.11 12.29 -27.18
C PRO A 121 -16.15 13.33 -26.59
N VAL A 122 -14.86 13.19 -26.88
CA VAL A 122 -13.81 14.11 -26.45
C VAL A 122 -12.85 14.40 -27.62
N VAL A 123 -12.60 15.67 -27.85
CA VAL A 123 -11.46 16.14 -28.64
C VAL A 123 -10.31 16.42 -27.67
N GLU A 124 -9.23 15.69 -27.79
CA GLU A 124 -8.07 15.86 -26.91
C GLU A 124 -6.82 16.18 -27.75
N GLY A 125 -6.10 17.23 -27.37
CA GLY A 125 -4.89 17.61 -28.05
C GLY A 125 -3.91 18.38 -27.17
N ALA A 126 -2.62 18.13 -27.38
CA ALA A 126 -1.57 18.92 -26.74
C ALA A 126 -1.51 20.31 -27.38
N ALA A 127 -1.42 21.33 -26.53
CA ALA A 127 -1.32 22.74 -26.93
C ALA A 127 -0.36 23.50 -26.02
N GLY A 128 0.08 24.66 -26.45
CA GLY A 128 0.71 25.63 -25.58
C GLY A 128 -0.34 26.60 -25.05
N VAL A 129 -0.12 27.12 -23.87
CA VAL A 129 -0.89 28.23 -23.31
C VAL A 129 0.04 29.38 -23.01
N SER A 130 -0.43 30.59 -23.26
CA SER A 130 0.34 31.82 -23.03
C SER A 130 -0.54 32.89 -22.39
N SER A 131 0.02 33.55 -21.41
CA SER A 131 -0.52 34.78 -20.83
C SER A 131 0.55 35.86 -20.86
N ARG A 132 0.23 37.05 -20.34
CA ARG A 132 1.22 38.14 -20.18
C ARG A 132 2.37 37.80 -19.23
N TYR A 133 2.19 36.77 -18.38
CA TYR A 133 3.11 36.46 -17.29
C TYR A 133 3.87 35.15 -17.47
N LYS A 134 3.25 34.14 -18.13
CA LYS A 134 3.84 32.82 -18.27
C LYS A 134 3.43 32.17 -19.59
N GLN A 135 4.31 31.26 -20.07
CA GLN A 135 4.00 30.30 -21.13
C GLN A 135 4.18 28.89 -20.57
N GLY A 136 3.33 27.96 -21.02
CA GLY A 136 3.35 26.57 -20.56
C GLY A 136 2.72 25.62 -21.56
N GLY A 137 2.85 24.32 -21.28
CA GLY A 137 2.11 23.27 -22.00
C GLY A 137 0.73 23.09 -21.40
N ALA A 138 -0.24 22.72 -22.25
CA ALA A 138 -1.59 22.36 -21.82
C ALA A 138 -2.09 21.13 -22.59
N LEU A 139 -3.00 20.39 -21.95
CA LEU A 139 -3.82 19.40 -22.58
C LEU A 139 -5.24 19.96 -22.74
N VAL A 140 -5.56 20.31 -23.96
CA VAL A 140 -6.88 20.86 -24.28
C VAL A 140 -7.85 19.72 -24.47
N ARG A 141 -9.03 19.82 -23.82
CA ARG A 141 -10.09 18.84 -23.87
C ARG A 141 -11.41 19.50 -24.28
N GLY A 142 -11.86 19.22 -25.50
CA GLY A 142 -13.15 19.64 -26.02
C GLY A 142 -14.24 18.70 -25.58
N VAL A 143 -15.26 19.20 -24.87
CA VAL A 143 -16.36 18.41 -24.32
C VAL A 143 -17.67 19.19 -24.41
N LEU A 144 -18.81 18.50 -24.36
CA LEU A 144 -20.12 19.15 -24.30
C LEU A 144 -20.42 19.63 -22.88
N GLU A 145 -21.19 20.72 -22.76
CA GLU A 145 -21.61 21.26 -21.46
C GLU A 145 -22.27 20.22 -20.55
N LYS A 146 -23.15 19.40 -21.10
CA LYS A 146 -23.84 18.33 -20.35
C LYS A 146 -22.85 17.34 -19.75
N ASP A 147 -21.75 17.06 -20.44
CA ASP A 147 -20.77 16.04 -20.06
C ASP A 147 -19.76 16.59 -19.05
N ILE A 148 -19.27 17.83 -19.24
CA ILE A 148 -18.33 18.46 -18.28
C ILE A 148 -18.98 18.64 -16.89
N LYS A 149 -20.27 18.93 -16.83
CA LYS A 149 -21.03 19.06 -15.57
C LYS A 149 -21.16 17.76 -14.80
N ILE A 150 -21.13 16.61 -15.48
CA ILE A 150 -21.24 15.28 -14.89
C ILE A 150 -19.87 14.75 -14.46
N LEU A 151 -18.76 15.24 -15.04
CA LEU A 151 -17.41 14.82 -14.67
C LEU A 151 -17.18 15.04 -13.16
N PRO A 152 -16.91 13.95 -12.38
CA PRO A 152 -16.88 14.04 -10.92
C PRO A 152 -15.81 15.01 -10.40
N GLY A 153 -14.69 15.12 -11.10
CA GLY A 153 -13.57 15.99 -10.74
C GLY A 153 -13.73 17.46 -11.15
N ILE A 154 -14.72 17.80 -11.99
CA ILE A 154 -14.85 19.16 -12.57
C ILE A 154 -16.19 19.79 -12.26
N GLY A 155 -17.30 19.15 -12.60
CA GLY A 155 -18.62 19.75 -12.47
C GLY A 155 -18.99 20.22 -11.06
N LYS A 156 -18.48 19.54 -10.04
CA LYS A 156 -18.68 19.90 -8.63
C LYS A 156 -17.52 20.69 -8.01
N SER A 157 -16.47 20.94 -8.79
CA SER A 157 -15.19 21.50 -8.30
C SER A 157 -14.89 22.88 -8.88
N VAL A 158 -15.88 23.53 -9.47
CA VAL A 158 -15.77 24.93 -9.95
C VAL A 158 -15.68 25.85 -8.73
N ILE A 159 -14.59 26.62 -8.64
CA ILE A 159 -14.31 27.56 -7.55
C ILE A 159 -14.61 29.02 -7.91
N ALA A 160 -14.61 29.33 -9.21
CA ALA A 160 -14.95 30.66 -9.71
C ALA A 160 -15.56 30.55 -11.12
N GLY A 161 -16.49 31.44 -11.45
CA GLY A 161 -17.22 31.41 -12.72
C GLY A 161 -18.34 30.37 -12.77
N THR A 162 -18.79 30.04 -13.99
CA THR A 162 -19.85 29.06 -14.20
C THR A 162 -19.62 28.25 -15.47
N LEU A 163 -20.14 27.03 -15.50
CA LEU A 163 -20.21 26.19 -16.71
C LEU A 163 -21.58 26.28 -17.41
N ASP A 164 -22.47 27.14 -16.94
CA ASP A 164 -23.78 27.35 -17.59
C ASP A 164 -23.60 28.14 -18.90
N GLY A 165 -24.16 27.61 -19.97
CA GLY A 165 -23.97 28.17 -21.30
C GLY A 165 -22.60 27.91 -21.91
N PHE A 166 -21.84 26.95 -21.37
CA PHE A 166 -20.49 26.63 -21.80
C PHE A 166 -20.36 26.42 -23.30
N ASP A 167 -21.25 25.62 -23.90
CA ASP A 167 -21.24 25.32 -25.34
C ASP A 167 -21.35 26.55 -26.23
N LYS A 168 -21.94 27.65 -25.72
CA LYS A 168 -22.17 28.90 -26.45
C LYS A 168 -21.22 30.03 -26.00
N SER A 169 -20.43 29.81 -24.94
CA SER A 169 -19.61 30.84 -24.34
C SER A 169 -18.42 31.26 -25.21
N GLY A 170 -17.96 30.35 -26.09
CA GLY A 170 -16.70 30.51 -26.82
C GLY A 170 -15.48 30.66 -25.90
N GLY A 171 -15.64 30.36 -24.60
CA GLY A 171 -14.58 30.48 -23.59
C GLY A 171 -14.06 29.14 -23.12
N VAL A 172 -13.13 29.18 -22.18
CA VAL A 172 -12.46 28.00 -21.63
C VAL A 172 -12.59 27.92 -20.11
N ALA A 173 -12.58 26.71 -19.59
CA ALA A 173 -12.42 26.46 -18.17
C ALA A 173 -11.00 25.94 -17.90
N ILE A 174 -10.32 26.52 -16.92
CA ILE A 174 -8.93 26.22 -16.57
C ILE A 174 -8.79 25.78 -15.12
N GLY A 175 -7.74 25.02 -14.82
CA GLY A 175 -7.49 24.61 -13.44
C GLY A 175 -6.94 25.74 -12.59
N LYS A 176 -7.11 25.62 -11.27
CA LYS A 176 -6.70 26.63 -10.27
C LYS A 176 -5.20 26.94 -10.32
N GLU A 177 -4.37 25.90 -10.45
CA GLU A 177 -2.91 26.09 -10.48
C GLU A 177 -2.48 26.80 -11.77
N MET A 178 -3.11 26.49 -12.91
CA MET A 178 -2.90 27.22 -14.16
C MET A 178 -3.29 28.68 -14.00
N ALA A 179 -4.47 28.97 -13.46
CA ALA A 179 -4.96 30.32 -13.21
C ALA A 179 -3.99 31.11 -12.31
N ALA A 180 -3.50 30.50 -11.23
CA ALA A 180 -2.56 31.12 -10.30
C ALA A 180 -1.19 31.41 -10.96
N GLN A 181 -0.63 30.45 -11.72
CA GLN A 181 0.67 30.61 -12.36
C GLN A 181 0.64 31.65 -13.48
N HIS A 182 -0.45 31.72 -14.24
CA HIS A 182 -0.66 32.66 -15.33
C HIS A 182 -1.24 34.01 -14.87
N ARG A 183 -1.60 34.13 -13.56
CA ARG A 183 -2.25 35.31 -12.94
C ARG A 183 -3.54 35.68 -13.68
N ILE A 184 -4.37 34.72 -14.01
CA ILE A 184 -5.62 34.87 -14.76
C ILE A 184 -6.80 34.72 -13.80
N GLN A 185 -7.82 35.56 -13.98
CA GLN A 185 -9.12 35.52 -13.31
C GLN A 185 -10.23 35.21 -14.32
N VAL A 186 -11.42 34.91 -13.83
CA VAL A 186 -12.62 34.73 -14.69
C VAL A 186 -12.88 36.04 -15.42
N GLY A 187 -13.03 35.95 -16.75
CA GLY A 187 -13.20 37.09 -17.66
C GLY A 187 -11.90 37.52 -18.36
N ASP A 188 -10.73 37.12 -17.87
CA ASP A 188 -9.47 37.39 -18.56
C ASP A 188 -9.29 36.43 -19.76
N GLU A 189 -8.40 36.83 -20.69
CA GLU A 189 -8.09 36.02 -21.87
C GLU A 189 -6.84 35.15 -21.64
N ILE A 190 -6.88 33.92 -22.12
CA ILE A 190 -5.76 33.01 -22.26
C ILE A 190 -5.57 32.65 -23.74
N THR A 191 -4.34 32.75 -24.21
CA THR A 191 -4.00 32.38 -25.58
C THR A 191 -3.58 30.92 -25.64
N VAL A 192 -4.26 30.16 -26.51
CA VAL A 192 -3.95 28.74 -26.78
C VAL A 192 -3.32 28.63 -28.15
N LEU A 193 -2.24 27.86 -28.24
CA LEU A 193 -1.50 27.66 -29.48
C LEU A 193 -1.27 26.17 -29.75
N THR A 194 -1.42 25.74 -31.01
CA THR A 194 -1.11 24.36 -31.43
C THR A 194 -0.24 24.34 -32.66
N ALA A 195 0.73 23.41 -32.70
CA ALA A 195 1.55 23.15 -33.87
C ALA A 195 0.76 22.49 -35.02
N ARG A 196 -0.39 21.89 -34.74
CA ARG A 196 -1.30 21.32 -35.74
C ARG A 196 -2.20 22.39 -36.36
N GLY A 197 -1.59 23.36 -37.06
CA GLY A 197 -2.31 24.39 -37.79
C GLY A 197 -2.63 24.01 -39.22
N GLU A 198 -2.73 25.02 -40.10
CA GLU A 198 -3.01 24.81 -41.52
C GLU A 198 -1.74 24.49 -42.28
N ALA A 199 -1.83 23.48 -43.18
CA ALA A 199 -0.77 23.19 -44.09
C ALA A 199 -0.71 24.30 -45.17
N THR A 200 0.36 25.03 -45.21
CA THR A 200 0.63 26.03 -46.23
C THR A 200 1.74 25.56 -47.17
N PRO A 201 1.88 26.14 -48.39
CA PRO A 201 2.99 25.83 -49.28
C PRO A 201 4.39 26.00 -48.67
N PHE A 202 4.48 26.78 -47.58
CA PHE A 202 5.72 27.05 -46.84
C PHE A 202 5.89 26.24 -45.57
N GLY A 203 4.99 25.24 -45.27
CA GLY A 203 4.99 24.40 -44.10
C GLY A 203 3.75 24.54 -43.24
N MET A 204 3.75 23.86 -42.08
CA MET A 204 2.64 23.96 -41.11
C MET A 204 2.72 25.27 -40.32
N THR A 205 1.67 26.08 -40.37
CA THR A 205 1.57 27.27 -39.54
C THR A 205 0.89 26.94 -38.22
N PRO A 206 1.42 27.36 -37.06
CA PRO A 206 0.75 27.15 -35.79
C PRO A 206 -0.55 27.94 -35.73
N ARG A 207 -1.60 27.34 -35.19
CA ARG A 207 -2.86 28.04 -34.93
C ARG A 207 -2.81 28.65 -33.53
N ILE A 208 -3.12 29.94 -33.45
CA ILE A 208 -3.11 30.71 -32.22
C ILE A 208 -4.48 31.37 -32.07
N ARG A 209 -5.16 31.15 -30.93
CA ARG A 209 -6.41 31.83 -30.60
C ARG A 209 -6.44 32.21 -29.14
N SER A 210 -7.06 33.35 -28.83
CA SER A 210 -7.32 33.80 -27.45
C SER A 210 -8.76 33.49 -27.08
N TYR A 211 -8.93 32.99 -25.85
CA TYR A 211 -10.20 32.56 -25.29
C TYR A 211 -10.46 33.23 -23.95
N PRO A 212 -11.66 33.74 -23.67
CA PRO A 212 -12.03 34.19 -22.34
C PRO A 212 -12.13 33.01 -21.38
N VAL A 213 -11.63 33.20 -20.16
CA VAL A 213 -11.77 32.19 -19.08
C VAL A 213 -13.15 32.35 -18.43
N VAL A 214 -14.02 31.36 -18.58
CA VAL A 214 -15.40 31.37 -18.06
C VAL A 214 -15.53 30.69 -16.72
N ALA A 215 -14.64 29.74 -16.41
CA ALA A 215 -14.66 29.04 -15.14
C ALA A 215 -13.24 28.63 -14.71
N ILE A 216 -13.04 28.57 -13.39
CA ILE A 216 -11.82 28.03 -12.78
C ILE A 216 -12.24 26.87 -11.89
N PHE A 217 -11.65 25.68 -12.09
CA PHE A 217 -11.94 24.48 -11.32
C PHE A 217 -10.74 24.07 -10.46
N HIS A 218 -11.00 23.27 -9.42
CA HIS A 218 -9.97 22.71 -8.54
C HIS A 218 -10.20 21.23 -8.29
N ILE A 219 -9.49 20.38 -9.02
CA ILE A 219 -9.56 18.91 -8.90
C ILE A 219 -8.87 18.43 -7.62
N GLY A 220 -7.86 19.19 -7.17
CA GLY A 220 -7.00 18.82 -6.04
C GLY A 220 -5.89 17.85 -6.41
N VAL A 221 -5.53 17.78 -7.70
CA VAL A 221 -4.32 17.15 -8.24
C VAL A 221 -3.58 18.24 -9.02
N SER A 222 -2.49 18.75 -8.45
CA SER A 222 -1.80 19.92 -9.00
C SER A 222 -1.44 19.78 -10.48
N ASN A 223 -0.98 18.60 -10.91
CA ASN A 223 -0.64 18.34 -12.32
C ASN A 223 -1.84 18.49 -13.25
N PHE A 224 -3.04 18.08 -12.85
CA PHE A 224 -4.25 18.27 -13.67
C PHE A 224 -4.73 19.71 -13.63
N ASP A 225 -4.68 20.33 -12.44
CA ASP A 225 -5.04 21.73 -12.27
C ASP A 225 -4.05 22.69 -12.98
N GLU A 226 -2.82 22.24 -13.29
CA GLU A 226 -1.82 23.00 -14.02
C GLU A 226 -1.92 22.85 -15.54
N VAL A 227 -2.38 21.68 -16.05
CA VAL A 227 -2.24 21.30 -17.45
C VAL A 227 -3.58 21.30 -18.19
N PHE A 228 -4.71 21.01 -17.53
CA PHE A 228 -5.97 20.84 -18.23
C PHE A 228 -6.67 22.17 -18.57
N VAL A 229 -7.06 22.26 -19.84
CA VAL A 229 -7.92 23.33 -20.38
C VAL A 229 -9.13 22.66 -21.03
N TYR A 230 -10.33 22.96 -20.53
CA TYR A 230 -11.56 22.50 -21.15
C TYR A 230 -12.15 23.61 -22.04
N MET A 231 -12.62 23.24 -23.22
CA MET A 231 -13.33 24.13 -24.13
C MET A 231 -14.56 23.43 -24.72
N PRO A 232 -15.55 24.16 -25.28
CA PRO A 232 -16.67 23.57 -25.98
C PRO A 232 -16.21 22.59 -27.07
N LEU A 233 -16.94 21.47 -27.25
CA LEU A 233 -16.58 20.43 -28.22
C LEU A 233 -16.39 20.99 -29.62
N ALA A 234 -17.37 21.80 -30.12
CA ALA A 234 -17.32 22.41 -31.43
C ALA A 234 -16.12 23.34 -31.63
N GLU A 235 -15.77 24.10 -30.58
CA GLU A 235 -14.59 24.99 -30.61
C GLU A 235 -13.30 24.20 -30.67
N ALA A 236 -13.20 23.10 -29.92
CA ALA A 236 -12.03 22.22 -29.96
C ALA A 236 -11.89 21.53 -31.32
N GLN A 237 -13.00 21.08 -31.92
CA GLN A 237 -13.01 20.54 -33.28
C GLN A 237 -12.46 21.54 -34.28
N SER A 238 -12.98 22.79 -34.23
CA SER A 238 -12.47 23.89 -35.08
C SER A 238 -10.99 24.20 -34.83
N PHE A 239 -10.59 24.24 -33.53
CA PHE A 239 -9.20 24.57 -33.15
C PHE A 239 -8.19 23.54 -33.62
N PHE A 240 -8.51 22.22 -33.53
CA PHE A 240 -7.63 21.14 -33.94
C PHE A 240 -7.85 20.64 -35.37
N ASN A 241 -8.70 21.28 -36.17
CA ASN A 241 -9.05 20.88 -37.53
C ASN A 241 -9.57 19.45 -37.61
N MET A 242 -10.55 19.15 -36.77
CA MET A 242 -11.19 17.83 -36.62
C MET A 242 -12.67 17.89 -37.05
N ASP A 243 -12.93 18.33 -38.28
CA ASP A 243 -14.30 18.53 -38.78
C ASP A 243 -15.18 17.29 -38.51
N GLU A 244 -16.26 17.47 -37.73
CA GLU A 244 -17.25 16.44 -37.37
C GLU A 244 -16.66 15.12 -36.81
N THR A 245 -15.41 15.15 -36.32
CA THR A 245 -14.74 13.98 -35.72
C THR A 245 -14.26 14.29 -34.30
N VAL A 246 -13.98 13.24 -33.52
CA VAL A 246 -13.41 13.40 -32.19
C VAL A 246 -12.18 12.51 -32.01
N SER A 247 -11.31 12.84 -31.06
CA SER A 247 -10.09 12.08 -30.78
C SER A 247 -10.41 10.71 -30.20
N LEU A 248 -11.40 10.65 -29.31
CA LEU A 248 -11.78 9.45 -28.58
C LEU A 248 -13.21 9.56 -28.00
N LEU A 249 -13.77 8.42 -27.62
CA LEU A 249 -14.91 8.35 -26.71
C LEU A 249 -14.39 7.96 -25.33
N GLU A 250 -14.88 8.67 -24.32
CA GLU A 250 -14.54 8.43 -22.92
C GLU A 250 -15.71 7.81 -22.20
N ALA A 251 -15.50 6.63 -21.57
CA ALA A 251 -16.55 5.88 -20.93
C ALA A 251 -16.29 5.71 -19.43
N PHE A 252 -17.33 5.91 -18.63
CA PHE A 252 -17.35 5.61 -17.20
C PHE A 252 -18.11 4.30 -16.98
N THR A 253 -17.59 3.46 -16.08
CA THR A 253 -18.17 2.17 -15.75
C THR A 253 -18.59 2.13 -14.29
N SER A 254 -19.55 1.28 -13.96
CA SER A 254 -20.01 1.08 -12.57
C SER A 254 -18.96 0.39 -11.69
N ASN A 255 -18.04 -0.37 -12.27
CA ASN A 255 -16.97 -1.06 -11.56
C ASN A 255 -15.61 -0.80 -12.24
N PRO A 256 -14.88 0.25 -11.86
CA PRO A 256 -13.57 0.57 -12.45
C PRO A 256 -12.45 -0.40 -12.06
N ALA A 257 -12.71 -1.37 -11.16
CA ALA A 257 -11.71 -2.36 -10.77
C ALA A 257 -11.66 -3.56 -11.74
N ASP A 258 -12.77 -3.88 -12.42
CA ASP A 258 -12.86 -5.00 -13.38
C ASP A 258 -12.90 -4.48 -14.82
N MET A 259 -11.73 -4.11 -15.34
CA MET A 259 -11.61 -3.59 -16.70
C MET A 259 -11.52 -4.70 -17.76
N ASN A 260 -11.04 -5.90 -17.42
CA ASN A 260 -10.84 -6.97 -18.40
C ASN A 260 -12.15 -7.49 -18.98
N GLY A 261 -13.14 -7.75 -18.15
CA GLY A 261 -14.47 -8.15 -18.58
C GLY A 261 -15.13 -7.07 -19.44
N MET A 262 -15.08 -5.81 -18.97
CA MET A 262 -15.69 -4.67 -19.66
C MET A 262 -15.04 -4.40 -21.02
N ARG A 263 -13.73 -4.55 -21.16
CA ARG A 263 -13.02 -4.40 -22.43
C ARG A 263 -13.50 -5.41 -23.48
N ALA A 264 -13.63 -6.68 -23.09
CA ALA A 264 -14.14 -7.72 -23.99
C ALA A 264 -15.57 -7.42 -24.45
N TRP A 265 -16.43 -6.96 -23.54
CA TRP A 265 -17.81 -6.59 -23.86
C TRP A 265 -17.89 -5.39 -24.78
N LEU A 266 -17.11 -4.34 -24.54
CA LEU A 266 -17.03 -3.17 -25.40
C LEU A 266 -16.49 -3.53 -26.77
N ALA A 267 -15.41 -4.30 -26.85
CA ALA A 267 -14.84 -4.74 -28.12
C ALA A 267 -15.84 -5.56 -28.96
N ALA A 268 -16.70 -6.36 -28.32
CA ALA A 268 -17.74 -7.12 -29.01
C ALA A 268 -18.94 -6.25 -29.46
N ALA A 269 -19.19 -5.13 -28.80
CA ALA A 269 -20.28 -4.21 -29.13
C ALA A 269 -19.90 -3.16 -30.19
N LEU A 270 -18.63 -3.04 -30.54
CA LEU A 270 -18.14 -2.06 -31.51
C LEU A 270 -18.43 -2.52 -32.93
N PRO A 271 -19.02 -1.68 -33.78
CA PRO A 271 -19.30 -1.99 -35.18
C PRO A 271 -18.03 -2.01 -36.05
N GLU A 272 -16.98 -1.32 -35.62
CA GLU A 272 -15.68 -1.23 -36.29
C GLU A 272 -14.54 -1.54 -35.30
N PRO A 273 -13.39 -2.03 -35.77
CA PRO A 273 -12.25 -2.30 -34.90
C PRO A 273 -11.70 -0.99 -34.32
N MET A 274 -11.92 -0.79 -33.02
CA MET A 274 -11.36 0.33 -32.28
C MET A 274 -10.41 -0.17 -31.19
N MET A 275 -9.44 0.66 -30.87
CA MET A 275 -8.54 0.40 -29.74
C MET A 275 -9.25 0.83 -28.45
N VAL A 276 -9.48 -0.14 -27.56
CA VAL A 276 -10.06 0.10 -26.25
C VAL A 276 -8.95 0.07 -25.21
N VAL A 277 -8.62 1.23 -24.68
CA VAL A 277 -7.57 1.42 -23.65
C VAL A 277 -8.26 1.73 -22.33
N ASP A 278 -7.90 1.03 -21.27
CA ASP A 278 -8.39 1.35 -19.93
C ASP A 278 -7.48 2.37 -19.22
N TRP A 279 -7.98 2.92 -18.13
CA TRP A 279 -7.29 3.91 -17.33
C TRP A 279 -5.96 3.40 -16.75
N GLN A 280 -5.83 2.08 -16.48
CA GLN A 280 -4.59 1.47 -16.00
C GLN A 280 -3.52 1.42 -17.09
N GLN A 281 -3.92 1.04 -18.31
CA GLN A 281 -3.02 1.02 -19.46
C GLN A 281 -2.57 2.43 -19.86
N ARG A 282 -3.49 3.40 -19.82
CA ARG A 282 -3.16 4.81 -20.12
C ARG A 282 -2.14 5.39 -19.14
N ASN A 283 -2.20 4.96 -17.88
CA ASN A 283 -1.29 5.39 -16.83
C ASN A 283 -0.28 4.29 -16.42
N LYS A 284 0.07 3.40 -17.36
CA LYS A 284 0.89 2.21 -17.08
C LYS A 284 2.19 2.54 -16.34
N SER A 285 2.94 3.54 -16.79
CA SER A 285 4.19 3.94 -16.14
C SER A 285 4.02 4.32 -14.68
N PHE A 286 2.90 4.97 -14.35
CA PHE A 286 2.56 5.32 -12.98
C PHE A 286 2.22 4.07 -12.14
N PHE A 287 1.41 3.15 -12.70
CA PHE A 287 1.09 1.90 -12.01
C PHE A 287 2.29 0.98 -11.84
N ASP A 288 3.15 0.90 -12.84
CA ASP A 288 4.40 0.14 -12.76
C ASP A 288 5.30 0.72 -11.64
N ALA A 289 5.39 2.05 -11.51
CA ALA A 289 6.12 2.70 -10.43
C ALA A 289 5.52 2.38 -9.05
N LEU A 290 4.20 2.42 -8.89
CA LEU A 290 3.52 2.04 -7.64
C LEU A 290 3.73 0.56 -7.29
N GLN A 291 3.77 -0.32 -8.30
CA GLN A 291 4.04 -1.75 -8.08
C GLN A 291 5.48 -1.98 -7.61
N VAL A 292 6.46 -1.30 -8.22
CA VAL A 292 7.86 -1.34 -7.80
C VAL A 292 8.00 -0.81 -6.37
N GLU A 293 7.39 0.34 -6.07
CA GLU A 293 7.37 0.93 -4.74
C GLU A 293 6.83 -0.06 -3.70
N ARG A 294 5.68 -0.70 -3.97
CA ARG A 294 5.09 -1.72 -3.09
C ARG A 294 6.03 -2.89 -2.82
N THR A 295 6.74 -3.34 -3.84
CA THR A 295 7.73 -4.43 -3.71
C THR A 295 8.93 -4.00 -2.88
N VAL A 296 9.48 -2.81 -3.12
CA VAL A 296 10.61 -2.25 -2.37
C VAL A 296 10.21 -2.03 -0.90
N MET A 297 9.03 -1.47 -0.64
CA MET A 297 8.53 -1.30 0.72
C MET A 297 8.36 -2.64 1.43
N PHE A 298 7.84 -3.67 0.77
CA PHE A 298 7.74 -5.00 1.36
C PHE A 298 9.13 -5.57 1.73
N LEU A 299 10.15 -5.39 0.88
CA LEU A 299 11.53 -5.82 1.18
C LEU A 299 12.10 -5.08 2.39
N ILE A 300 11.97 -3.74 2.43
CA ILE A 300 12.47 -2.92 3.55
C ILE A 300 11.78 -3.35 4.85
N LEU A 301 10.47 -3.50 4.81
CA LEU A 301 9.68 -3.88 5.97
C LEU A 301 10.02 -5.31 6.45
N THR A 302 10.27 -6.23 5.53
CA THR A 302 10.75 -7.59 5.87
C THR A 302 12.12 -7.53 6.56
N LEU A 303 13.02 -6.67 6.07
CA LEU A 303 14.33 -6.48 6.69
C LEU A 303 14.22 -5.95 8.13
N ILE A 304 13.29 -5.02 8.38
CA ILE A 304 13.01 -4.50 9.74
C ILE A 304 12.57 -5.63 10.69
N ILE A 305 11.69 -6.54 10.23
CA ILE A 305 11.27 -7.68 11.05
C ILE A 305 12.46 -8.62 11.30
N ILE A 306 13.30 -8.87 10.31
CA ILE A 306 14.49 -9.71 10.48
C ILE A 306 15.40 -9.13 11.57
N VAL A 307 15.68 -7.82 11.52
CA VAL A 307 16.49 -7.13 12.53
C VAL A 307 15.85 -7.23 13.92
N ALA A 308 14.54 -6.99 14.02
CA ALA A 308 13.82 -7.15 15.28
C ALA A 308 13.88 -8.60 15.80
N THR A 309 13.85 -9.57 14.90
CA THR A 309 13.93 -11.00 15.21
C THR A 309 15.31 -11.39 15.75
N LEU A 310 16.39 -10.77 15.29
CA LEU A 310 17.74 -10.97 15.85
C LEU A 310 17.82 -10.58 17.34
N SER A 311 16.99 -9.64 17.78
CA SER A 311 16.85 -9.28 19.20
C SER A 311 16.32 -10.45 20.04
N ILE A 312 15.45 -11.31 19.47
CA ILE A 312 14.96 -12.54 20.13
C ILE A 312 16.13 -13.50 20.34
N ILE A 313 16.95 -13.73 19.32
CA ILE A 313 18.09 -14.65 19.39
C ILE A 313 19.04 -14.20 20.50
N SER A 314 19.37 -12.91 20.54
CA SER A 314 20.24 -12.33 21.56
C SER A 314 19.64 -12.44 22.95
N GLY A 315 18.36 -12.07 23.09
CA GLY A 315 17.63 -12.11 24.37
C GLY A 315 17.49 -13.52 24.92
N LEU A 316 17.10 -14.49 24.09
CA LEU A 316 16.96 -15.88 24.52
C LEU A 316 18.34 -16.53 24.82
N THR A 317 19.37 -16.20 24.04
CA THR A 317 20.73 -16.72 24.31
C THR A 317 21.24 -16.24 25.67
N MET A 318 20.99 -14.98 26.01
CA MET A 318 21.32 -14.45 27.33
C MET A 318 20.49 -15.10 28.43
N LEU A 319 19.16 -15.26 28.21
CA LEU A 319 18.28 -15.94 29.15
C LEU A 319 18.72 -17.38 29.42
N VAL A 320 19.20 -18.12 28.40
CA VAL A 320 19.75 -19.46 28.53
C VAL A 320 21.01 -19.47 29.39
N LYS A 321 21.93 -18.50 29.18
CA LYS A 321 23.12 -18.36 30.04
C LYS A 321 22.74 -18.12 31.49
N ASP A 322 21.84 -17.17 31.75
CA ASP A 322 21.42 -16.82 33.13
C ASP A 322 20.69 -17.96 33.85
N LYS A 323 20.00 -18.81 33.11
CA LYS A 323 19.26 -19.97 33.64
C LYS A 323 20.05 -21.27 33.59
N GLY A 324 21.33 -21.25 33.17
CA GLY A 324 22.18 -22.44 33.02
C GLY A 324 22.15 -23.35 34.23
N ARG A 325 22.32 -22.80 35.46
CA ARG A 325 22.23 -23.58 36.71
C ARG A 325 20.86 -24.22 36.94
N ALA A 326 19.79 -23.49 36.68
CA ALA A 326 18.43 -24.03 36.80
C ALA A 326 18.17 -25.14 35.77
N ILE A 327 18.69 -24.98 34.54
CA ILE A 327 18.63 -26.02 33.50
C ILE A 327 19.40 -27.25 33.94
N ALA A 328 20.62 -27.11 34.50
CA ALA A 328 21.42 -28.20 34.99
C ALA A 328 20.71 -29.00 36.11
N ILE A 329 20.13 -28.29 37.09
CA ILE A 329 19.32 -28.91 38.17
C ILE A 329 18.13 -29.67 37.59
N LEU A 330 17.40 -29.10 36.67
CA LEU A 330 16.25 -29.79 36.02
C LEU A 330 16.71 -31.06 35.28
N ARG A 331 17.86 -31.03 34.61
CA ARG A 331 18.41 -32.19 33.93
C ARG A 331 18.86 -33.29 34.89
N THR A 332 19.48 -32.92 36.01
CA THR A 332 19.88 -33.90 37.05
C THR A 332 18.66 -34.53 37.73
N MET A 333 17.53 -33.81 37.79
CA MET A 333 16.24 -34.31 38.25
C MET A 333 15.48 -35.18 37.22
N GLY A 334 16.05 -35.40 36.02
CA GLY A 334 15.52 -36.32 35.00
C GLY A 334 14.79 -35.59 33.83
N ALA A 335 14.86 -34.25 33.72
CA ALA A 335 14.33 -33.56 32.55
C ALA A 335 15.13 -33.90 31.29
N THR A 336 14.44 -34.32 30.22
CA THR A 336 15.07 -34.66 28.95
C THR A 336 15.54 -33.39 28.20
N SER A 337 16.57 -33.50 27.35
CA SER A 337 17.03 -32.40 26.49
C SER A 337 15.89 -31.84 25.61
N GLY A 338 14.98 -32.72 25.12
CA GLY A 338 13.80 -32.32 24.37
C GLY A 338 12.79 -31.50 25.18
N ALA A 339 12.62 -31.78 26.47
CA ALA A 339 11.76 -30.96 27.35
C ALA A 339 12.34 -29.55 27.52
N ILE A 340 13.66 -29.42 27.74
CA ILE A 340 14.31 -28.10 27.82
C ILE A 340 14.18 -27.33 26.50
N LEU A 341 14.43 -27.99 25.36
CA LEU A 341 14.21 -27.38 24.03
C LEU A 341 12.81 -26.82 23.89
N ARG A 342 11.79 -27.60 24.21
CA ARG A 342 10.37 -27.16 24.11
C ARG A 342 10.05 -26.01 25.06
N VAL A 343 10.56 -26.01 26.28
CA VAL A 343 10.35 -24.90 27.24
C VAL A 343 10.91 -23.57 26.69
N PHE A 344 12.13 -23.56 26.15
CA PHE A 344 12.71 -22.34 25.58
C PHE A 344 12.04 -21.94 24.26
N LEU A 345 11.67 -22.89 23.44
CA LEU A 345 10.89 -22.64 22.22
C LEU A 345 9.53 -22.02 22.55
N LEU A 346 8.80 -22.55 23.53
CA LEU A 346 7.55 -21.98 24.03
C LEU A 346 7.76 -20.57 24.60
N THR A 347 8.83 -20.35 25.37
CA THR A 347 9.14 -19.05 25.95
C THR A 347 9.34 -17.99 24.87
N GLY A 348 10.16 -18.27 23.87
CA GLY A 348 10.40 -17.32 22.78
C GLY A 348 9.19 -17.11 21.86
N THR A 349 8.45 -18.19 21.57
CA THR A 349 7.20 -18.08 20.81
C THR A 349 6.17 -17.23 21.54
N LEU A 350 6.03 -17.39 22.85
CA LEU A 350 5.12 -16.55 23.67
C LEU A 350 5.53 -15.07 23.64
N ILE A 351 6.84 -14.77 23.75
CA ILE A 351 7.32 -13.39 23.62
C ILE A 351 6.94 -12.83 22.25
N GLY A 352 7.20 -13.59 21.17
CA GLY A 352 6.88 -13.19 19.80
C GLY A 352 5.38 -12.94 19.58
N VAL A 353 4.52 -13.86 20.05
CA VAL A 353 3.07 -13.73 19.92
C VAL A 353 2.54 -12.54 20.71
N LEU A 354 2.93 -12.40 21.99
CA LEU A 354 2.48 -11.28 22.84
C LEU A 354 2.98 -9.94 22.28
N ALA A 355 4.21 -9.87 21.82
CA ALA A 355 4.76 -8.68 21.19
C ALA A 355 4.05 -8.33 19.88
N THR A 356 3.69 -9.35 19.07
CA THR A 356 2.90 -9.15 17.84
C THR A 356 1.51 -8.62 18.17
N ILE A 357 0.81 -9.18 19.15
CA ILE A 357 -0.51 -8.67 19.57
C ILE A 357 -0.41 -7.22 20.07
N ALA A 358 0.56 -6.93 20.93
CA ALA A 358 0.78 -5.56 21.40
C ALA A 358 1.13 -4.60 20.26
N GLY A 359 1.96 -5.06 19.30
CA GLY A 359 2.33 -4.31 18.10
C GLY A 359 1.14 -4.03 17.18
N VAL A 360 0.24 -5.00 17.01
CA VAL A 360 -1.02 -4.81 16.26
C VAL A 360 -1.89 -3.75 16.95
N LEU A 361 -2.11 -3.86 18.25
CA LEU A 361 -2.91 -2.89 18.98
C LEU A 361 -2.31 -1.48 18.89
N LEU A 362 -1.01 -1.36 19.09
CA LEU A 362 -0.32 -0.07 18.97
C LEU A 362 -0.38 0.47 17.53
N GLY A 363 -0.10 -0.38 16.53
CA GLY A 363 -0.12 0.00 15.12
C GLY A 363 -1.49 0.45 14.64
N LEU A 364 -2.55 -0.27 15.00
CA LEU A 364 -3.93 0.10 14.68
C LEU A 364 -4.34 1.43 15.35
N THR A 365 -3.98 1.61 16.61
CA THR A 365 -4.27 2.86 17.34
C THR A 365 -3.57 4.05 16.69
N VAL A 366 -2.29 3.91 16.32
CA VAL A 366 -1.53 4.96 15.63
C VAL A 366 -2.09 5.21 14.24
N ALA A 367 -2.37 4.16 13.46
CA ALA A 367 -2.91 4.29 12.11
C ALA A 367 -4.28 4.99 12.08
N HIS A 368 -5.14 4.71 13.07
CA HIS A 368 -6.46 5.36 13.19
C HIS A 368 -6.35 6.84 13.59
N ASN A 369 -5.38 7.19 14.43
CA ASN A 369 -5.17 8.54 14.93
C ASN A 369 -4.04 9.30 14.23
N LEU A 370 -3.66 8.88 13.02
CA LEU A 370 -2.49 9.42 12.32
C LEU A 370 -2.62 10.91 12.00
N GLU A 371 -3.80 11.36 11.58
CA GLU A 371 -4.05 12.77 11.26
C GLU A 371 -4.01 13.69 12.49
N PRO A 372 -4.66 13.39 13.62
CA PRO A 372 -4.47 14.13 14.88
C PRO A 372 -3.01 14.16 15.34
N ILE A 373 -2.30 13.03 15.23
CA ILE A 373 -0.87 12.95 15.59
C ILE A 373 -0.04 13.89 14.72
N ARG A 374 -0.26 13.88 13.39
CA ARG A 374 0.42 14.79 12.46
C ARG A 374 0.17 16.26 12.80
N GLN A 375 -1.09 16.62 13.06
CA GLN A 375 -1.46 18.00 13.43
C GLN A 375 -0.78 18.45 14.73
N THR A 376 -0.75 17.57 15.73
CA THR A 376 -0.09 17.83 17.02
C THR A 376 1.42 18.02 16.84
N LEU A 377 2.07 17.16 16.03
CA LEU A 377 3.49 17.29 15.74
C LEU A 377 3.81 18.58 14.96
N ASN A 378 2.99 18.93 13.97
CA ASN A 378 3.14 20.18 13.23
C ASN A 378 3.03 21.39 14.15
N ALA A 379 2.06 21.39 15.08
CA ALA A 379 1.87 22.47 16.04
C ALA A 379 3.02 22.56 17.05
N ALA A 380 3.53 21.41 17.53
CA ALA A 380 4.58 21.36 18.56
C ALA A 380 5.96 21.75 18.01
N PHE A 381 6.27 21.36 16.78
CA PHE A 381 7.62 21.54 16.18
C PHE A 381 7.67 22.58 15.05
N ASN A 382 6.57 23.24 14.74
CA ASN A 382 6.43 24.20 13.62
C ASN A 382 6.91 23.62 12.27
N LEU A 383 6.73 22.30 12.07
CA LEU A 383 7.13 21.56 10.88
C LEU A 383 5.94 21.49 9.91
N ASN A 384 6.15 21.87 8.65
CA ASN A 384 5.22 21.51 7.57
C ASN A 384 5.57 20.10 7.05
N LEU A 385 5.29 19.08 7.87
CA LEU A 385 5.62 17.69 7.54
C LEU A 385 4.92 17.18 6.27
N PHE A 386 3.88 17.86 5.83
CA PHE A 386 3.09 17.46 4.67
C PHE A 386 2.56 18.71 3.96
N ASP A 387 3.29 19.18 2.96
CA ASP A 387 2.83 20.28 2.10
C ASP A 387 1.88 19.71 1.04
N SER A 388 0.61 20.09 1.12
CA SER A 388 -0.43 19.67 0.17
C SER A 388 -0.10 20.02 -1.28
N LYS A 389 0.78 21.00 -1.52
CA LYS A 389 1.23 21.40 -2.86
C LYS A 389 2.13 20.34 -3.52
N HIS A 390 2.95 19.64 -2.73
CA HIS A 390 3.89 18.64 -3.25
C HIS A 390 3.32 17.22 -3.27
N TYR A 391 2.41 16.90 -2.36
CA TYR A 391 1.91 15.52 -2.19
C TYR A 391 0.50 15.28 -2.74
N PHE A 392 -0.10 16.28 -3.41
CA PHE A 392 -1.42 16.19 -4.05
C PHE A 392 -2.57 15.82 -3.11
N LEU A 393 -2.35 15.80 -1.78
CA LEU A 393 -3.30 15.36 -0.77
C LEU A 393 -3.40 16.39 0.35
N SER A 394 -4.62 16.76 0.71
CA SER A 394 -4.91 17.70 1.80
C SER A 394 -4.83 17.06 3.20
N ARG A 395 -4.90 15.72 3.27
CA ARG A 395 -4.85 14.92 4.51
C ARG A 395 -3.95 13.72 4.29
N LEU A 396 -3.36 13.20 5.38
CA LEU A 396 -2.60 11.96 5.34
C LEU A 396 -3.58 10.78 5.38
N PRO A 397 -3.88 10.12 4.24
CA PRO A 397 -4.83 9.02 4.25
C PRO A 397 -4.21 7.80 4.92
N SER A 398 -4.98 7.12 5.76
CA SER A 398 -4.60 5.85 6.35
C SER A 398 -5.75 4.85 6.21
N VAL A 399 -5.52 3.77 5.48
CA VAL A 399 -6.52 2.73 5.26
C VAL A 399 -5.95 1.39 5.68
N VAL A 400 -6.47 0.86 6.79
CA VAL A 400 -6.07 -0.45 7.31
C VAL A 400 -6.78 -1.54 6.52
N GLN A 401 -6.02 -2.42 5.87
CA GLN A 401 -6.54 -3.61 5.21
C GLN A 401 -6.27 -4.85 6.07
N PHE A 402 -7.32 -5.60 6.38
CA PHE A 402 -7.21 -6.83 7.20
C PHE A 402 -6.20 -7.83 6.62
N ARG A 403 -6.14 -7.97 5.29
CA ARG A 403 -5.20 -8.87 4.61
C ARG A 403 -3.74 -8.53 4.91
N ASP A 404 -3.40 -7.25 4.97
CA ASP A 404 -2.03 -6.80 5.21
C ASP A 404 -1.65 -7.01 6.68
N VAL A 405 -2.56 -6.68 7.61
CA VAL A 405 -2.37 -6.98 9.04
C VAL A 405 -2.15 -8.47 9.26
N ALA A 406 -2.96 -9.34 8.63
CA ALA A 406 -2.82 -10.78 8.72
C ALA A 406 -1.46 -11.27 8.17
N ARG A 407 -0.98 -10.72 7.05
CA ARG A 407 0.35 -11.03 6.49
C ARG A 407 1.47 -10.64 7.45
N VAL A 408 1.41 -9.43 8.01
CA VAL A 408 2.41 -8.94 8.98
C VAL A 408 2.43 -9.82 10.23
N CYS A 409 1.27 -10.18 10.79
CA CYS A 409 1.17 -11.06 11.94
C CYS A 409 1.76 -12.43 11.66
N THR A 410 1.40 -13.04 10.52
CA THR A 410 1.92 -14.35 10.11
C THR A 410 3.44 -14.31 9.95
N LEU A 411 3.96 -13.30 9.26
CA LEU A 411 5.41 -13.14 9.06
C LEU A 411 6.14 -12.94 10.39
N ALA A 412 5.65 -12.09 11.28
CA ALA A 412 6.25 -11.82 12.58
C ALA A 412 6.28 -13.08 13.46
N ILE A 413 5.18 -13.84 13.51
CA ILE A 413 5.09 -15.07 14.31
C ILE A 413 6.02 -16.14 13.74
N VAL A 414 6.01 -16.37 12.41
CA VAL A 414 6.89 -17.36 11.77
C VAL A 414 8.35 -17.05 12.02
N LEU A 415 8.77 -15.80 11.80
CA LEU A 415 10.16 -15.39 12.05
C LEU A 415 10.52 -15.48 13.54
N SER A 416 9.61 -15.15 14.45
CA SER A 416 9.83 -15.29 15.90
C SER A 416 10.04 -16.75 16.27
N VAL A 417 9.23 -17.67 15.76
CA VAL A 417 9.42 -19.12 16.00
C VAL A 417 10.75 -19.62 15.44
N LEU A 418 11.11 -19.24 14.22
CA LEU A 418 12.38 -19.61 13.59
C LEU A 418 13.58 -19.10 14.41
N ALA A 419 13.52 -17.85 14.87
CA ALA A 419 14.57 -17.26 15.69
C ALA A 419 14.78 -17.96 17.03
N THR A 420 13.72 -18.56 17.59
CA THR A 420 13.82 -19.25 18.88
C THR A 420 14.44 -20.63 18.78
N ILE A 421 14.51 -21.24 17.59
CA ILE A 421 15.05 -22.60 17.38
C ILE A 421 16.51 -22.69 17.83
N TYR A 422 17.37 -21.77 17.37
CA TYR A 422 18.79 -21.79 17.67
C TYR A 422 19.09 -21.67 19.19
N PRO A 423 18.58 -20.67 19.91
CA PRO A 423 18.82 -20.56 21.35
C PRO A 423 18.25 -21.75 22.14
N SER A 424 17.08 -22.27 21.74
CA SER A 424 16.44 -23.43 22.38
C SER A 424 17.27 -24.70 22.20
N TRP A 425 17.80 -24.91 21.00
CA TRP A 425 18.70 -26.03 20.72
C TRP A 425 19.98 -25.95 21.53
N ARG A 426 20.58 -24.75 21.67
CA ARG A 426 21.74 -24.52 22.51
C ARG A 426 21.44 -24.79 23.98
N ALA A 427 20.29 -24.39 24.50
CA ALA A 427 19.84 -24.69 25.86
C ALA A 427 19.73 -26.20 26.11
N ALA A 428 19.21 -26.94 25.14
CA ALA A 428 19.07 -28.40 25.24
C ALA A 428 20.38 -29.15 25.27
N ARG A 429 21.47 -28.59 24.74
CA ARG A 429 22.81 -29.18 24.70
C ARG A 429 23.76 -28.75 25.86
N LEU A 430 23.28 -27.92 26.79
CA LEU A 430 24.07 -27.54 27.96
C LEU A 430 24.45 -28.77 28.79
N ASP A 431 25.76 -28.94 29.06
CA ASP A 431 26.25 -30.00 29.94
C ASP A 431 25.95 -29.63 31.39
N PRO A 432 25.24 -30.48 32.16
CA PRO A 432 24.94 -30.23 33.57
C PRO A 432 26.20 -30.09 34.44
N VAL A 433 27.27 -30.84 34.09
CA VAL A 433 28.54 -30.86 34.86
C VAL A 433 29.24 -29.52 34.73
N ASP A 434 29.37 -29.01 33.49
CA ASP A 434 30.03 -27.72 33.25
C ASP A 434 29.23 -26.56 33.85
N ALA A 435 27.88 -26.61 33.77
CA ALA A 435 27.03 -25.55 34.32
C ALA A 435 27.01 -25.48 35.85
N LEU A 436 27.39 -26.55 36.56
CA LEU A 436 27.49 -26.60 38.03
C LEU A 436 28.91 -26.37 38.54
N ARG A 437 29.93 -26.55 37.70
CA ARG A 437 31.34 -26.46 38.06
C ARG A 437 31.95 -25.06 37.99
N TYR A 438 31.46 -24.22 37.06
CA TYR A 438 31.94 -22.86 36.89
C TYR A 438 31.06 -21.86 37.64
N GLU A 439 31.53 -21.43 38.79
CA GLU A 439 31.27 -20.11 39.40
C GLU A 439 32.52 -19.25 39.30
#